data_e1981ba1f1377920bb5d46a2ace65a85
#
_entry.id   e1981ba1f1377920bb5d46a2ace65a85
#
_cell.length_a   1.000
_cell.length_b   1.000
_cell.length_c   1.000
_cell.angle_alpha   90.00
_cell.angle_beta   90.00
_cell.angle_gamma   90.00
#
_symmetry.space_group_name_H-M   'P 1'
#
loop_
_entity.id
_entity.type
_entity.pdbx_description
1 polymer ?
#
loop_
_entity_poly.entity_id
_entity_poly.type
_entity_poly.pdbx_seq_one_letter_code
_entity_poly.pdbx_strand_id
1 'polypeptide(L)'
;AAWQRLLHARGWAAPGWPKAFGGTGWDIRQRYIFESVMAERDCPPQYHHGLGHIGPVLLHFGTPEQHRRFIPGILDGSDWWCQGYSEPGAGSDLASLKTRAVRSSDADGEHYRVTGQKMWTSHAHEADWMYTLVRTSVEARKQEGISLLLIPLDLAGIEVRPIRTIDGWHHVN
;
A
#
# COMPACT_ATOMS: atom_id res chain seq x y z
N ALA A 1 -2.78 -6.53 -13.80
CA ALA A 1 -4.00 -7.24 -13.30
C ALA A 1 -4.13 -8.67 -13.85
N ALA A 2 -4.16 -8.93 -15.17
CA ALA A 2 -4.42 -10.28 -15.73
C ALA A 2 -3.41 -11.34 -15.25
N TRP A 3 -2.13 -11.03 -15.27
CA TRP A 3 -1.07 -11.93 -14.80
C TRP A 3 -1.21 -12.29 -13.33
N GLN A 4 -1.46 -11.31 -12.46
CA GLN A 4 -1.65 -11.56 -11.04
C GLN A 4 -2.87 -12.44 -10.76
N ARG A 5 -3.97 -12.26 -11.49
CA ARG A 5 -5.14 -13.15 -11.41
C ARG A 5 -4.82 -14.59 -11.80
N LEU A 6 -4.00 -14.81 -12.83
CA LEU A 6 -3.55 -16.15 -13.20
C LEU A 6 -2.71 -16.79 -12.10
N LEU A 7 -1.79 -16.04 -11.50
CA LEU A 7 -1.00 -16.52 -10.36
C LEU A 7 -1.89 -16.80 -9.14
N HIS A 8 -2.85 -15.92 -8.87
CA HIS A 8 -3.80 -16.11 -7.77
C HIS A 8 -4.63 -17.38 -7.96
N ALA A 9 -5.16 -17.63 -9.15
CA ALA A 9 -5.92 -18.86 -9.46
C ALA A 9 -5.09 -20.14 -9.27
N ARG A 10 -3.75 -20.06 -9.32
CA ARG A 10 -2.82 -21.16 -9.01
C ARG A 10 -2.38 -21.19 -7.55
N GLY A 11 -2.80 -20.23 -6.71
CA GLY A 11 -2.32 -20.07 -5.34
C GLY A 11 -0.86 -19.57 -5.26
N TRP A 12 -0.35 -18.90 -6.31
CA TRP A 12 1.05 -18.46 -6.43
C TRP A 12 1.23 -16.93 -6.36
N ALA A 13 0.15 -16.19 -6.10
CA ALA A 13 0.21 -14.72 -6.08
C ALA A 13 1.11 -14.16 -4.96
N ALA A 14 1.14 -14.84 -3.82
CA ALA A 14 1.89 -14.39 -2.63
C ALA A 14 2.79 -15.50 -2.06
N PRO A 15 3.88 -15.89 -2.75
CA PRO A 15 4.71 -17.03 -2.34
C PRO A 15 5.30 -16.91 -0.95
N GLY A 16 5.53 -15.68 -0.48
CA GLY A 16 6.10 -15.39 0.83
C GLY A 16 5.10 -15.31 1.99
N TRP A 17 3.79 -15.39 1.70
CA TRP A 17 2.77 -15.24 2.73
C TRP A 17 2.47 -16.59 3.43
N PRO A 18 1.93 -16.55 4.67
CA PRO A 18 1.43 -17.76 5.33
C PRO A 18 0.29 -18.42 4.52
N LYS A 19 0.24 -19.75 4.53
CA LYS A 19 -0.82 -20.53 3.83
C LYS A 19 -2.22 -20.08 4.21
N ALA A 20 -2.45 -19.77 5.48
CA ALA A 20 -3.75 -19.33 5.99
C ALA A 20 -4.26 -18.04 5.30
N PHE A 21 -3.38 -17.28 4.64
CA PHE A 21 -3.68 -16.03 3.93
C PHE A 21 -3.38 -16.12 2.43
N GLY A 22 -3.46 -17.31 1.86
CA GLY A 22 -3.30 -17.50 0.41
C GLY A 22 -1.84 -17.61 -0.06
N GLY A 23 -0.88 -17.74 0.84
CA GLY A 23 0.51 -18.04 0.50
C GLY A 23 0.73 -19.51 0.15
N THR A 24 1.84 -19.79 -0.55
CA THR A 24 2.18 -21.13 -1.03
C THR A 24 2.67 -22.07 0.08
N GLY A 25 3.25 -21.50 1.13
CA GLY A 25 4.00 -22.25 2.14
C GLY A 25 5.33 -22.81 1.63
N TRP A 26 5.82 -22.29 0.52
CA TRP A 26 7.14 -22.65 -0.02
C TRP A 26 8.27 -22.22 0.91
N ASP A 27 9.31 -23.04 0.96
CA ASP A 27 10.57 -22.66 1.61
C ASP A 27 11.34 -21.62 0.78
N ILE A 28 12.46 -21.14 1.32
CA ILE A 28 13.26 -20.10 0.66
C ILE A 28 13.83 -20.58 -0.68
N ARG A 29 14.15 -21.87 -0.85
CA ARG A 29 14.68 -22.42 -2.10
C ARG A 29 13.61 -22.46 -3.17
N GLN A 30 12.41 -22.91 -2.82
CA GLN A 30 11.26 -22.95 -3.74
C GLN A 30 10.89 -21.56 -4.22
N ARG A 31 10.88 -20.58 -3.33
CA ARG A 31 10.62 -19.16 -3.70
C ARG A 31 11.70 -18.61 -4.62
N TYR A 32 12.97 -18.88 -4.30
CA TYR A 32 14.08 -18.48 -5.15
C TYR A 32 13.98 -19.07 -6.57
N ILE A 33 13.67 -20.37 -6.68
CA ILE A 33 13.47 -21.04 -7.97
C ILE A 33 12.30 -20.39 -8.74
N PHE A 34 11.19 -20.14 -8.06
CA PHE A 34 10.04 -19.49 -8.67
C PHE A 34 10.40 -18.11 -9.23
N GLU A 35 11.01 -17.25 -8.43
CA GLU A 35 11.43 -15.91 -8.83
C GLU A 35 12.47 -15.93 -9.96
N SER A 36 13.43 -16.86 -9.92
CA SER A 36 14.42 -17.05 -10.99
C SER A 36 13.77 -17.44 -12.30
N VAL A 37 12.85 -18.40 -12.29
CA VAL A 37 12.11 -18.81 -13.50
C VAL A 37 11.24 -17.69 -14.03
N MET A 38 10.60 -16.92 -13.13
CA MET A 38 9.80 -15.76 -13.53
C MET A 38 10.67 -14.71 -14.27
N ALA A 39 11.86 -14.44 -13.75
CA ALA A 39 12.81 -13.50 -14.35
C ALA A 39 13.38 -14.04 -15.68
N GLU A 40 13.81 -15.30 -15.72
CA GLU A 40 14.34 -15.94 -16.94
C GLU A 40 13.32 -15.99 -18.10
N ARG A 41 12.05 -16.00 -17.79
CA ARG A 41 10.94 -16.06 -18.74
C ARG A 41 10.32 -14.71 -19.06
N ASP A 42 10.92 -13.62 -18.61
CA ASP A 42 10.39 -12.26 -18.78
C ASP A 42 8.91 -12.14 -18.36
N CYS A 43 8.53 -12.84 -17.30
CA CYS A 43 7.16 -12.78 -16.81
C CYS A 43 6.83 -11.36 -16.33
N PRO A 44 5.60 -10.87 -16.55
CA PRO A 44 5.22 -9.55 -16.07
C PRO A 44 5.39 -9.42 -14.55
N PRO A 45 5.92 -8.30 -14.06
CA PRO A 45 6.04 -8.08 -12.62
C PRO A 45 4.67 -8.05 -11.95
N GLN A 46 4.62 -8.55 -10.71
CA GLN A 46 3.44 -8.38 -9.87
C GLN A 46 3.44 -6.99 -9.24
N TYR A 47 2.24 -6.48 -8.94
CA TYR A 47 2.11 -5.18 -8.30
C TYR A 47 2.54 -5.25 -6.83
N HIS A 48 3.70 -4.65 -6.54
CA HIS A 48 4.44 -4.89 -5.31
C HIS A 48 3.83 -4.23 -4.06
N HIS A 49 3.19 -3.05 -4.20
CA HIS A 49 2.69 -2.30 -3.03
C HIS A 49 1.63 -3.06 -2.23
N GLY A 50 0.74 -3.79 -2.90
CA GLY A 50 -0.21 -4.68 -2.23
C GLY A 50 0.48 -5.87 -1.58
N LEU A 51 1.16 -6.68 -2.38
CA LEU A 51 1.72 -7.96 -1.96
C LEU A 51 2.94 -7.84 -1.04
N GLY A 52 3.83 -6.89 -1.32
CA GLY A 52 5.12 -6.76 -0.63
C GLY A 52 5.13 -5.75 0.51
N HIS A 53 4.20 -4.80 0.55
CA HIS A 53 4.19 -3.73 1.55
C HIS A 53 2.97 -3.82 2.47
N ILE A 54 1.79 -3.36 2.02
CA ILE A 54 0.63 -3.27 2.91
C ILE A 54 0.07 -4.64 3.30
N GLY A 55 0.17 -5.63 2.42
CA GLY A 55 -0.28 -6.99 2.73
C GLY A 55 0.38 -7.55 3.99
N PRO A 56 1.72 -7.65 4.08
CA PRO A 56 2.41 -8.10 5.28
C PRO A 56 2.04 -7.30 6.55
N VAL A 57 1.82 -5.99 6.43
CA VAL A 57 1.38 -5.14 7.55
C VAL A 57 -0.02 -5.55 8.00
N LEU A 58 -0.95 -5.73 7.05
CA LEU A 58 -2.30 -6.20 7.36
C LEU A 58 -2.28 -7.58 7.99
N LEU A 59 -1.49 -8.53 7.47
CA LEU A 59 -1.40 -9.88 8.03
C LEU A 59 -0.95 -9.88 9.49
N HIS A 60 -0.11 -8.92 9.88
CA HIS A 60 0.46 -8.87 11.24
C HIS A 60 -0.37 -8.00 12.21
N PHE A 61 -0.89 -6.87 11.73
CA PHE A 61 -1.54 -5.86 12.58
C PHE A 61 -3.03 -5.65 12.26
N GLY A 62 -3.53 -6.20 11.15
CA GLY A 62 -4.90 -5.99 10.71
C GLY A 62 -5.92 -6.71 11.58
N THR A 63 -7.12 -6.14 11.65
CA THR A 63 -8.27 -6.79 12.27
C THR A 63 -8.85 -7.88 11.34
N PRO A 64 -9.65 -8.82 11.87
CA PRO A 64 -10.35 -9.78 11.02
C PRO A 64 -11.22 -9.14 9.92
N GLU A 65 -11.82 -7.97 10.19
CA GLU A 65 -12.58 -7.19 9.20
C GLU A 65 -11.67 -6.69 8.08
N GLN A 66 -10.51 -6.12 8.43
CA GLN A 66 -9.54 -5.65 7.46
C GLN A 66 -8.98 -6.79 6.62
N HIS A 67 -8.72 -7.96 7.21
CA HIS A 67 -8.33 -9.15 6.45
C HIS A 67 -9.39 -9.53 5.42
N ARG A 68 -10.65 -9.64 5.84
CA ARG A 68 -11.76 -10.00 4.92
C ARG A 68 -11.95 -8.98 3.81
N ARG A 69 -11.74 -7.69 4.13
CA ARG A 69 -11.95 -6.60 3.16
C ARG A 69 -10.82 -6.49 2.14
N PHE A 70 -9.56 -6.57 2.57
CA PHE A 70 -8.43 -6.16 1.74
C PHE A 70 -7.60 -7.31 1.17
N ILE A 71 -7.44 -8.42 1.91
CA ILE A 71 -6.56 -9.52 1.48
C ILE A 71 -6.97 -10.12 0.13
N PRO A 72 -8.25 -10.41 -0.15
CA PRO A 72 -8.65 -10.94 -1.45
C PRO A 72 -8.28 -10.04 -2.63
N GLY A 73 -8.58 -8.74 -2.54
CA GLY A 73 -8.28 -7.77 -3.61
C GLY A 73 -6.78 -7.54 -3.82
N ILE A 74 -5.97 -7.66 -2.75
CA ILE A 74 -4.50 -7.63 -2.87
C ILE A 74 -4.00 -8.88 -3.60
N LEU A 75 -4.53 -10.07 -3.31
CA LEU A 75 -4.07 -11.33 -3.89
C LEU A 75 -4.41 -11.43 -5.38
N ASP A 76 -5.63 -11.09 -5.77
CA ASP A 76 -6.07 -11.18 -7.16
C ASP A 76 -5.72 -9.95 -8.01
N GLY A 77 -5.25 -8.87 -7.37
CA GLY A 77 -4.87 -7.62 -8.02
C GLY A 77 -6.07 -6.78 -8.49
N SER A 78 -7.22 -6.92 -7.84
CA SER A 78 -8.38 -6.05 -8.06
C SER A 78 -8.31 -4.76 -7.24
N ASP A 79 -7.63 -4.77 -6.10
CA ASP A 79 -7.34 -3.58 -5.30
C ASP A 79 -5.87 -3.16 -5.52
N TRP A 80 -5.65 -2.02 -6.16
CA TRP A 80 -4.32 -1.46 -6.36
C TRP A 80 -3.96 -0.45 -5.29
N TRP A 81 -2.72 -0.52 -4.80
CA TRP A 81 -2.25 0.24 -3.64
C TRP A 81 -1.08 1.15 -3.97
N CYS A 82 -1.03 2.33 -3.37
CA CYS A 82 0.15 3.18 -3.38
C CYS A 82 0.55 3.59 -1.96
N GLN A 83 1.77 4.12 -1.82
CA GLN A 83 2.38 4.47 -0.54
C GLN A 83 2.42 5.98 -0.33
N GLY A 84 1.69 6.49 0.65
CA GLY A 84 1.68 7.91 1.03
C GLY A 84 2.59 8.17 2.24
N TYR A 85 3.91 8.18 2.07
CA TYR A 85 4.87 8.39 3.17
C TYR A 85 5.52 9.76 3.10
N SER A 86 6.37 10.00 2.10
CA SER A 86 7.14 11.24 1.96
C SER A 86 6.25 12.47 1.79
N GLU A 87 6.75 13.59 2.28
CA GLU A 87 6.14 14.92 2.14
C GLU A 87 7.21 15.91 1.64
N PRO A 88 6.86 17.10 1.15
CA PRO A 88 7.84 18.11 0.73
C PRO A 88 8.91 18.42 1.78
N GLY A 89 8.56 18.32 3.07
CA GLY A 89 9.46 18.56 4.20
C GLY A 89 9.85 17.32 5.00
N ALA A 90 9.49 16.11 4.56
CA ALA A 90 9.71 14.87 5.31
C ALA A 90 9.98 13.70 4.35
N GLY A 91 11.24 13.46 4.06
CA GLY A 91 11.74 12.32 3.28
C GLY A 91 12.51 11.36 4.16
N SER A 92 13.86 11.49 4.20
CA SER A 92 14.71 10.66 5.08
C SER A 92 14.36 10.84 6.55
N ASP A 93 13.99 12.04 6.97
CA ASP A 93 13.42 12.30 8.28
C ASP A 93 11.88 12.17 8.22
N LEU A 94 11.39 10.96 7.97
CA LEU A 94 9.97 10.68 7.82
C LEU A 94 9.15 11.00 9.08
N ALA A 95 9.75 10.87 10.25
CA ALA A 95 9.10 11.21 11.51
C ALA A 95 8.72 12.71 11.64
N SER A 96 9.25 13.56 10.77
CA SER A 96 8.88 14.98 10.68
C SER A 96 7.64 15.24 9.84
N LEU A 97 6.92 14.21 9.40
CA LEU A 97 5.69 14.33 8.62
C LEU A 97 4.65 15.22 9.33
N LYS A 98 3.91 16.00 8.53
CA LYS A 98 2.93 16.99 8.97
C LYS A 98 1.50 16.71 8.53
N THR A 99 1.30 15.79 7.59
CA THR A 99 -0.07 15.34 7.21
C THR A 99 -0.80 14.91 8.46
N ARG A 100 -1.87 15.61 8.80
CA ARG A 100 -2.59 15.46 10.05
C ARG A 100 -3.92 14.77 9.83
N ALA A 101 -4.26 13.86 10.73
CA ALA A 101 -5.57 13.24 10.81
C ALA A 101 -6.23 13.60 12.14
N VAL A 102 -7.36 14.29 12.08
CA VAL A 102 -8.13 14.71 13.26
C VAL A 102 -9.41 13.88 13.31
N ARG A 103 -9.63 13.23 14.45
CA ARG A 103 -10.88 12.48 14.67
C ARG A 103 -12.05 13.45 14.70
N SER A 104 -13.10 13.11 13.99
CA SER A 104 -14.34 13.88 13.85
C SER A 104 -15.51 12.92 13.84
N SER A 105 -16.72 13.44 14.08
CA SER A 105 -17.96 12.69 13.95
C SER A 105 -19.04 13.57 13.34
N ASP A 106 -19.91 12.98 12.54
CA ASP A 106 -21.08 13.61 11.94
C ASP A 106 -22.23 12.58 11.82
N ALA A 107 -23.19 12.85 10.96
CA ALA A 107 -24.36 11.98 10.75
C ALA A 107 -23.98 10.59 10.22
N ASP A 108 -22.85 10.47 9.52
CA ASP A 108 -22.32 9.22 8.95
C ASP A 108 -21.43 8.44 9.95
N GLY A 109 -21.18 9.00 11.12
CA GLY A 109 -20.43 8.35 12.20
C GLY A 109 -19.04 8.95 12.45
N GLU A 110 -18.19 8.16 13.11
CA GLU A 110 -16.82 8.56 13.43
C GLU A 110 -15.91 8.40 12.22
N HIS A 111 -15.12 9.41 11.92
CA HIS A 111 -14.16 9.42 10.82
C HIS A 111 -12.91 10.25 11.15
N TYR A 112 -11.91 10.18 10.31
CA TYR A 112 -10.75 11.08 10.34
C TYR A 112 -10.83 12.11 9.22
N ARG A 113 -10.69 13.38 9.58
CA ARG A 113 -10.42 14.44 8.60
C ARG A 113 -8.91 14.54 8.40
N VAL A 114 -8.46 14.19 7.20
CA VAL A 114 -7.03 14.19 6.83
C VAL A 114 -6.72 15.46 6.04
N THR A 115 -5.63 16.14 6.41
CA THR A 115 -5.15 17.34 5.70
C THR A 115 -3.64 17.30 5.62
N GLY A 116 -3.11 17.44 4.40
CA GLY A 116 -1.68 17.43 4.13
C GLY A 116 -1.36 17.18 2.67
N GLN A 117 -0.09 16.96 2.38
CA GLN A 117 0.40 16.65 1.04
C GLN A 117 1.43 15.54 1.14
N LYS A 118 1.26 14.52 0.31
CA LYS A 118 2.27 13.48 0.06
C LYS A 118 3.01 13.77 -1.24
N MET A 119 4.20 13.21 -1.39
CA MET A 119 5.05 13.42 -2.55
C MET A 119 5.83 12.14 -2.86
N TRP A 120 6.19 11.96 -4.12
CA TRP A 120 6.91 10.78 -4.62
C TRP A 120 6.13 9.48 -4.49
N THR A 121 4.80 9.58 -4.50
CA THR A 121 3.90 8.42 -4.42
C THR A 121 3.86 7.72 -5.77
N SER A 122 4.51 6.56 -5.86
CA SER A 122 4.55 5.77 -7.10
C SER A 122 3.15 5.27 -7.45
N HIS A 123 2.76 5.47 -8.71
CA HIS A 123 1.51 4.98 -9.31
C HIS A 123 0.21 5.40 -8.58
N ALA A 124 0.19 6.53 -7.87
CA ALA A 124 -1.03 6.97 -7.20
C ALA A 124 -2.19 7.23 -8.18
N HIS A 125 -1.88 7.63 -9.41
CA HIS A 125 -2.88 7.86 -10.47
C HIS A 125 -3.54 6.56 -11.00
N GLU A 126 -3.00 5.40 -10.65
CA GLU A 126 -3.52 4.07 -11.03
C GLU A 126 -4.08 3.30 -9.83
N ALA A 127 -3.83 3.80 -8.61
CA ALA A 127 -4.17 3.09 -7.38
C ALA A 127 -5.61 3.38 -6.93
N ASP A 128 -6.24 2.36 -6.36
CA ASP A 128 -7.56 2.47 -5.71
C ASP A 128 -7.41 2.92 -4.24
N TRP A 129 -6.32 2.50 -3.60
CA TRP A 129 -6.06 2.69 -2.18
C TRP A 129 -4.68 3.25 -1.90
N MET A 130 -4.58 4.11 -0.90
CA MET A 130 -3.31 4.58 -0.36
C MET A 130 -3.15 4.14 1.10
N TYR A 131 -2.05 3.44 1.43
CA TYR A 131 -1.62 3.31 2.82
C TYR A 131 -0.70 4.47 3.15
N THR A 132 -1.10 5.27 4.13
CA THR A 132 -0.43 6.54 4.42
C THR A 132 -0.13 6.75 5.89
N LEU A 133 1.04 7.32 6.17
CA LEU A 133 1.40 7.76 7.51
C LEU A 133 0.87 9.17 7.76
N VAL A 134 0.20 9.34 8.88
CA VAL A 134 -0.40 10.61 9.30
C VAL A 134 -0.10 10.90 10.77
N ARG A 135 -0.16 12.17 11.15
CA ARG A 135 -0.05 12.63 12.53
C ARG A 135 -1.43 12.63 13.18
N THR A 136 -1.64 11.74 14.14
CA THR A 136 -2.88 11.65 14.92
C THR A 136 -2.76 12.32 16.30
N SER A 137 -1.54 12.46 16.84
CA SER A 137 -1.24 13.23 18.04
C SER A 137 0.16 13.83 17.98
N VAL A 138 0.43 14.76 18.90
CA VAL A 138 1.75 15.36 19.07
C VAL A 138 2.28 14.94 20.44
N GLU A 139 3.38 14.20 20.41
CA GLU A 139 4.00 13.61 21.60
C GLU A 139 5.41 14.18 21.83
N ALA A 140 6.04 13.79 22.94
CA ALA A 140 7.38 14.25 23.29
C ALA A 140 8.43 13.84 22.23
N ARG A 141 8.26 12.66 21.63
CA ARG A 141 9.12 12.17 20.55
C ARG A 141 8.38 12.23 19.22
N LYS A 142 9.01 12.76 18.18
CA LYS A 142 8.38 12.93 16.87
C LYS A 142 7.97 11.61 16.18
N GLN A 143 8.55 10.49 16.59
CA GLN A 143 8.17 9.15 16.11
C GLN A 143 6.84 8.66 16.71
N GLU A 144 6.46 9.18 17.86
CA GLU A 144 5.19 8.88 18.50
C GLU A 144 4.05 9.72 17.88
N GLY A 145 2.81 9.28 18.03
CA GLY A 145 1.65 9.96 17.45
C GLY A 145 1.52 9.85 15.92
N ILE A 146 2.24 8.92 15.29
CA ILE A 146 2.08 8.57 13.88
C ILE A 146 1.21 7.33 13.77
N SER A 147 0.20 7.40 12.90
CA SER A 147 -0.71 6.29 12.60
C SER A 147 -0.66 5.95 11.11
N LEU A 148 -0.93 4.70 10.77
CA LEU A 148 -1.14 4.26 9.40
C LEU A 148 -2.64 4.26 9.11
N LEU A 149 -3.05 4.99 8.07
CA LEU A 149 -4.42 4.97 7.55
C LEU A 149 -4.45 4.30 6.18
N LEU A 150 -5.56 3.61 5.90
CA LEU A 150 -5.91 3.07 4.60
C LEU A 150 -6.98 3.96 4.01
N ILE A 151 -6.66 4.68 2.95
CA ILE A 151 -7.52 5.72 2.38
C ILE A 151 -7.87 5.33 0.94
N PRO A 152 -9.17 5.21 0.58
CA PRO A 152 -9.57 5.07 -0.81
C PRO A 152 -9.29 6.38 -1.55
N LEU A 153 -8.74 6.30 -2.77
CA LEU A 153 -8.31 7.50 -3.52
C LEU A 153 -9.43 8.18 -4.30
N ASP A 154 -10.62 7.60 -4.34
CA ASP A 154 -11.82 8.17 -4.95
C ASP A 154 -12.60 9.13 -4.02
N LEU A 155 -12.13 9.33 -2.78
CA LEU A 155 -12.74 10.26 -1.85
C LEU A 155 -12.67 11.71 -2.33
N ALA A 156 -13.77 12.45 -2.16
CA ALA A 156 -13.81 13.87 -2.43
C ALA A 156 -12.75 14.64 -1.61
N GLY A 157 -12.02 15.55 -2.27
CA GLY A 157 -10.97 16.35 -1.65
C GLY A 157 -9.56 15.74 -1.81
N ILE A 158 -9.44 14.56 -2.41
CA ILE A 158 -8.14 14.02 -2.82
C ILE A 158 -7.82 14.50 -4.25
N GLU A 159 -6.64 15.05 -4.43
CA GLU A 159 -6.12 15.45 -5.73
C GLU A 159 -4.78 14.73 -5.97
N VAL A 160 -4.71 13.96 -7.06
CA VAL A 160 -3.49 13.29 -7.50
C VAL A 160 -2.88 14.09 -8.65
N ARG A 161 -1.69 14.64 -8.45
CA ARG A 161 -0.96 15.44 -9.43
C ARG A 161 0.26 14.70 -9.95
N PRO A 162 0.50 14.69 -11.29
CA PRO A 162 1.66 14.04 -11.85
C PRO A 162 2.95 14.81 -11.54
N ILE A 163 4.01 14.05 -11.19
CA ILE A 163 5.39 14.54 -11.23
C ILE A 163 6.05 13.97 -12.47
N ARG A 164 6.40 14.81 -13.43
CA ARG A 164 7.15 14.39 -14.62
C ARG A 164 8.62 14.23 -14.29
N THR A 165 9.13 13.04 -14.50
CA THR A 165 10.53 12.69 -14.31
C THR A 165 11.38 13.05 -15.54
N ILE A 166 12.72 13.06 -15.39
CA ILE A 166 13.64 13.51 -16.44
C ILE A 166 13.55 12.67 -17.74
N ASP A 167 13.07 11.42 -17.62
CA ASP A 167 12.79 10.53 -18.75
C ASP A 167 11.47 10.84 -19.48
N GLY A 168 10.73 11.85 -19.00
CA GLY A 168 9.44 12.27 -19.56
C GLY A 168 8.24 11.44 -19.10
N TRP A 169 8.45 10.42 -18.28
CA TRP A 169 7.39 9.56 -17.78
C TRP A 169 6.68 10.13 -16.54
N HIS A 170 5.54 9.54 -16.24
CA HIS A 170 4.71 9.85 -15.07
C HIS A 170 4.55 8.58 -14.22
N HIS A 171 5.56 8.30 -13.40
CA HIS A 171 5.54 7.15 -12.47
C HIS A 171 5.21 7.53 -11.04
N VAL A 172 5.33 8.81 -10.70
CA VAL A 172 5.18 9.34 -9.34
C VAL A 172 4.27 10.56 -9.31
N ASN A 173 3.69 10.80 -8.15
CA ASN A 173 2.70 11.85 -7.87
C ASN A 173 3.05 12.63 -6.61
#